data_447a4a550d3cf8fa0b72415fe744bde9
#
_entry.id   447a4a550d3cf8fa0b72415fe744bde9
#
_cell.length_a   1.000
_cell.length_b   1.000
_cell.length_c   1.000
_cell.angle_alpha   90.00
_cell.angle_beta   90.00
_cell.angle_gamma   90.00
#
_symmetry.space_group_name_H-M   'P 1'
#
loop_
_entity.id
_entity.type
_entity.pdbx_description
1 polymer ?
#
loop_
_entity_poly.entity_id
_entity_poly.type
_entity_poly.pdbx_seq_one_letter_code
_entity_poly.pdbx_strand_id
1 'polypeptide(L)'
;MRPMKRYQSAREVLAAIEKTLEGSKASKTGGKARPLDDVLEVLYEGRHYFWIGIYLVVGREVRRQAFRGPVPPCHTFAFGKGNVGATGERGVVKVIPDVTEDPTYSMCFREVKSEMVVPIKLVTRTMGVIDVESDRANAFGPEDRVLLKTVAKMLARFLTSKGKYIVRKAREADMRAGKTAGKEKHQPASERNLEKMSASRSESVRKAVAGENPRA
;
A
#
# COMPACT_ATOMS: atom_id res chain seq x y z
N MET A 1 7.78 21.53 -16.52
CA MET A 1 7.02 22.24 -15.47
C MET A 1 5.70 21.52 -15.31
N ARG A 2 5.39 20.92 -14.13
CA ARG A 2 4.04 20.37 -13.89
C ARG A 2 3.05 21.53 -13.87
N PRO A 3 1.89 21.44 -14.55
CA PRO A 3 0.85 22.46 -14.44
C PRO A 3 0.45 22.58 -12.97
N MET A 4 0.25 23.83 -12.50
CA MET A 4 -0.24 24.07 -11.14
C MET A 4 -1.59 23.37 -10.97
N LYS A 5 -1.67 22.45 -10.00
CA LYS A 5 -2.92 21.77 -9.66
C LYS A 5 -3.97 22.79 -9.24
N ARG A 6 -5.12 22.77 -9.88
CA ARG A 6 -6.26 23.58 -9.47
C ARG A 6 -7.01 22.85 -8.37
N TYR A 7 -6.75 23.24 -7.11
CA TYR A 7 -7.45 22.65 -5.98
C TYR A 7 -8.96 22.90 -6.08
N GLN A 8 -9.72 21.81 -5.93
CA GLN A 8 -11.18 21.81 -5.93
C GLN A 8 -11.71 21.81 -4.49
N SER A 9 -12.90 22.35 -4.28
CA SER A 9 -13.59 22.20 -3.01
C SER A 9 -13.92 20.72 -2.73
N ALA A 10 -14.07 20.34 -1.47
CA ALA A 10 -14.45 18.97 -1.09
C ALA A 10 -15.77 18.54 -1.77
N ARG A 11 -16.71 19.49 -1.95
CA ARG A 11 -18.00 19.24 -2.63
C ARG A 11 -17.81 18.86 -4.10
N GLU A 12 -16.97 19.59 -4.83
CA GLU A 12 -16.67 19.31 -6.25
C GLU A 12 -15.99 17.95 -6.42
N VAL A 13 -15.02 17.65 -5.56
CA VAL A 13 -14.32 16.35 -5.54
C VAL A 13 -15.29 15.21 -5.28
N LEU A 14 -16.18 15.34 -4.28
CA LEU A 14 -17.17 14.30 -3.95
C LEU A 14 -18.16 14.06 -5.10
N ALA A 15 -18.65 15.13 -5.74
CA ALA A 15 -19.55 15.02 -6.89
C ALA A 15 -18.88 14.34 -8.09
N ALA A 16 -17.60 14.66 -8.35
CA ALA A 16 -16.83 14.00 -9.40
C ALA A 16 -16.61 12.51 -9.12
N ILE A 17 -16.30 12.14 -7.86
CA ILE A 17 -16.14 10.74 -7.44
C ILE A 17 -17.46 9.96 -7.58
N GLU A 18 -18.58 10.55 -7.16
CA GLU A 18 -19.90 9.93 -7.29
C GLU A 18 -20.21 9.59 -8.75
N LYS A 19 -20.06 10.56 -9.65
CA LYS A 19 -20.22 10.38 -11.10
C LYS A 19 -19.28 9.28 -11.64
N THR A 20 -18.04 9.24 -11.21
CA THR A 20 -17.05 8.23 -11.60
C THR A 20 -17.49 6.83 -11.20
N LEU A 21 -17.92 6.66 -9.96
CA LEU A 21 -18.39 5.35 -9.44
C LEU A 21 -19.71 4.89 -10.08
N GLU A 22 -20.61 5.82 -10.42
CA GLU A 22 -21.87 5.53 -11.15
C GLU A 22 -21.58 5.14 -12.59
N GLY A 23 -20.72 5.87 -13.31
CA GLY A 23 -20.29 5.56 -14.67
C GLY A 23 -19.65 4.18 -14.76
N SER A 24 -18.83 3.80 -13.79
CA SER A 24 -18.22 2.48 -13.69
C SER A 24 -19.25 1.35 -13.45
N LYS A 25 -20.43 1.68 -12.89
CA LYS A 25 -21.54 0.74 -12.75
C LYS A 25 -22.26 0.50 -14.09
N ALA A 26 -22.33 1.50 -14.94
CA ALA A 26 -23.07 1.45 -16.20
C ALA A 26 -22.28 0.80 -17.34
N SER A 27 -20.95 0.81 -17.29
CA SER A 27 -20.08 0.27 -18.34
C SER A 27 -20.22 -1.26 -18.44
N LYS A 28 -21.03 -1.70 -19.41
CA LYS A 28 -21.12 -3.11 -19.84
C LYS A 28 -20.14 -3.45 -20.95
N THR A 29 -19.45 -2.47 -21.49
CA THR A 29 -18.44 -2.62 -22.55
C THR A 29 -17.12 -3.12 -21.96
N GLY A 30 -16.55 -4.16 -22.54
CA GLY A 30 -15.37 -4.92 -22.08
C GLY A 30 -14.02 -4.17 -21.98
N GLY A 31 -14.05 -2.85 -21.85
CA GLY A 31 -12.90 -2.06 -21.45
C GLY A 31 -12.54 -2.34 -20.00
N LYS A 32 -11.25 -2.40 -19.66
CA LYS A 32 -10.75 -2.57 -18.29
C LYS A 32 -11.07 -1.32 -17.47
N ALA A 33 -12.32 -1.18 -17.00
CA ALA A 33 -12.66 -0.14 -16.04
C ALA A 33 -11.78 -0.30 -14.79
N ARG A 34 -11.11 0.77 -14.38
CA ARG A 34 -10.25 0.82 -13.20
C ARG A 34 -10.83 1.82 -12.18
N PRO A 35 -12.00 1.55 -11.61
CA PRO A 35 -12.73 2.54 -10.82
C PRO A 35 -11.96 3.08 -9.62
N LEU A 36 -11.04 2.30 -9.04
CA LEU A 36 -10.19 2.76 -7.95
C LEU A 36 -9.12 3.74 -8.47
N ASP A 37 -8.56 3.47 -9.65
CA ASP A 37 -7.62 4.38 -10.31
C ASP A 37 -8.30 5.70 -10.68
N ASP A 38 -9.53 5.65 -11.19
CA ASP A 38 -10.29 6.83 -11.61
C ASP A 38 -10.67 7.70 -10.39
N VAL A 39 -11.05 7.10 -9.28
CA VAL A 39 -11.31 7.79 -8.01
C VAL A 39 -10.04 8.47 -7.48
N LEU A 40 -8.90 7.76 -7.54
CA LEU A 40 -7.62 8.32 -7.11
C LEU A 40 -7.17 9.48 -8.01
N GLU A 41 -7.45 9.42 -9.32
CA GLU A 41 -7.17 10.53 -10.24
C GLU A 41 -7.90 11.80 -9.80
N VAL A 42 -9.21 11.70 -9.53
CA VAL A 42 -10.02 12.83 -9.05
C VAL A 42 -9.47 13.42 -7.76
N LEU A 43 -9.11 12.56 -6.78
CA LEU A 43 -8.54 13.00 -5.52
C LEU A 43 -7.17 13.64 -5.70
N TYR A 44 -6.31 13.02 -6.48
CA TYR A 44 -4.93 13.47 -6.70
C TYR A 44 -4.87 14.80 -7.46
N GLU A 45 -5.71 14.98 -8.48
CA GLU A 45 -5.79 16.22 -9.26
C GLU A 45 -6.50 17.34 -8.49
N GLY A 46 -7.51 17.01 -7.69
CA GLY A 46 -8.31 17.98 -6.95
C GLY A 46 -7.74 18.41 -5.61
N ARG A 47 -6.68 17.78 -5.10
CA ARG A 47 -6.13 18.03 -3.75
C ARG A 47 -4.60 18.16 -3.76
N HIS A 48 -4.05 18.51 -2.60
CA HIS A 48 -2.62 18.83 -2.40
C HIS A 48 -1.73 17.61 -2.07
N TYR A 49 -2.20 16.39 -2.32
CA TYR A 49 -1.45 15.19 -1.93
C TYR A 49 -0.19 15.01 -2.78
N PHE A 50 0.94 14.66 -2.12
CA PHE A 50 2.16 14.21 -2.75
C PHE A 50 1.97 12.80 -3.32
N TRP A 51 1.31 11.95 -2.54
CA TRP A 51 0.99 10.59 -2.89
C TRP A 51 -0.37 10.18 -2.30
N ILE A 52 -1.06 9.27 -2.99
CA ILE A 52 -2.30 8.67 -2.51
C ILE A 52 -2.42 7.23 -3.01
N GLY A 53 -2.85 6.31 -2.15
CA GLY A 53 -3.11 4.92 -2.49
C GLY A 53 -4.36 4.34 -1.85
N ILE A 54 -4.91 3.30 -2.51
CA ILE A 54 -5.96 2.45 -1.95
C ILE A 54 -5.38 1.06 -1.78
N TYR A 55 -5.48 0.54 -0.56
CA TYR A 55 -5.14 -0.82 -0.20
C TYR A 55 -6.40 -1.58 0.18
N LEU A 56 -6.50 -2.86 -0.18
CA LEU A 56 -7.59 -3.75 0.24
C LEU A 56 -7.07 -4.82 1.19
N VAL A 57 -7.91 -5.21 2.14
CA VAL A 57 -7.62 -6.28 3.10
C VAL A 57 -7.62 -7.63 2.40
N VAL A 58 -6.53 -8.36 2.54
CA VAL A 58 -6.34 -9.73 2.06
C VAL A 58 -5.76 -10.57 3.21
N GLY A 59 -6.56 -11.43 3.80
CA GLY A 59 -6.14 -12.18 4.99
C GLY A 59 -5.83 -11.26 6.17
N ARG A 60 -4.59 -11.27 6.66
CA ARG A 60 -4.05 -10.43 7.74
C ARG A 60 -3.08 -9.35 7.25
N GLU A 61 -3.30 -8.84 6.06
CA GLU A 61 -2.51 -7.77 5.48
C GLU A 61 -3.39 -6.85 4.61
N VAL A 62 -2.87 -5.68 4.27
CA VAL A 62 -3.44 -4.79 3.27
C VAL A 62 -2.51 -4.71 2.07
N ARG A 63 -3.09 -4.86 0.86
CA ARG A 63 -2.36 -4.85 -0.42
C ARG A 63 -2.82 -3.71 -1.28
N ARG A 64 -1.86 -2.97 -1.84
CA ARG A 64 -2.13 -1.84 -2.74
C ARG A 64 -2.83 -2.32 -4.00
N GLN A 65 -3.92 -1.63 -4.36
CA GLN A 65 -4.70 -1.89 -5.57
C GLN A 65 -4.54 -0.79 -6.61
N ALA A 66 -4.43 0.45 -6.16
CA ALA A 66 -4.27 1.63 -7.01
C ALA A 66 -3.47 2.70 -6.27
N PHE A 67 -2.80 3.59 -7.01
CA PHE A 67 -2.10 4.76 -6.46
C PHE A 67 -1.96 5.88 -7.48
N ARG A 68 -1.64 7.09 -6.97
CA ARG A 68 -1.19 8.25 -7.75
C ARG A 68 -0.02 8.92 -7.04
N GLY A 69 0.88 9.50 -7.81
CA GLY A 69 2.15 10.04 -7.35
C GLY A 69 3.34 9.18 -7.80
N PRO A 70 4.52 9.34 -7.20
CA PRO A 70 5.71 8.52 -7.48
C PRO A 70 5.43 7.03 -7.27
N VAL A 71 6.17 6.16 -7.95
CA VAL A 71 6.04 4.69 -7.78
C VAL A 71 6.60 4.29 -6.41
N PRO A 72 5.76 3.79 -5.47
CA PRO A 72 6.23 3.46 -4.14
C PRO A 72 6.88 2.07 -4.10
N PRO A 73 7.94 1.89 -3.31
CA PRO A 73 8.53 0.57 -3.06
C PRO A 73 7.62 -0.33 -2.22
N CYS A 74 6.77 0.27 -1.36
CA CYS A 74 5.87 -0.46 -0.47
C CYS A 74 4.61 -0.91 -1.21
N HIS A 75 4.32 -2.20 -1.19
CA HIS A 75 3.14 -2.77 -1.87
C HIS A 75 2.14 -3.41 -0.90
N THR A 76 2.65 -3.96 0.19
CA THR A 76 1.88 -4.74 1.16
C THR A 76 2.32 -4.41 2.57
N PHE A 77 1.36 -4.31 3.50
CA PHE A 77 1.61 -4.12 4.93
C PHE A 77 0.85 -5.18 5.71
N ALA A 78 1.56 -5.93 6.55
CA ALA A 78 0.93 -6.84 7.50
C ALA A 78 0.10 -6.04 8.54
N PHE A 79 -0.94 -6.62 9.08
CA PHE A 79 -1.71 -6.02 10.17
C PHE A 79 -0.82 -5.64 11.35
N GLY A 80 -1.03 -4.46 11.90
CA GLY A 80 -0.22 -3.88 12.97
C GLY A 80 1.12 -3.28 12.52
N LYS A 81 1.54 -3.44 11.26
CA LYS A 81 2.81 -2.89 10.75
C LYS A 81 2.58 -1.56 10.02
N GLY A 82 3.31 -0.55 10.43
CA GLY A 82 3.16 0.81 9.93
C GLY A 82 1.77 1.37 10.20
N ASN A 83 1.53 2.59 9.77
CA ASN A 83 0.22 3.24 9.92
C ASN A 83 -0.85 2.60 9.05
N VAL A 84 -0.48 2.19 7.85
CA VAL A 84 -1.35 1.51 6.88
C VAL A 84 -1.83 0.16 7.41
N GLY A 85 -0.91 -0.69 7.89
CA GLY A 85 -1.26 -2.01 8.46
C GLY A 85 -2.04 -1.91 9.77
N ALA A 86 -1.67 -0.95 10.65
CA ALA A 86 -2.38 -0.69 11.89
C ALA A 86 -3.82 -0.18 11.67
N THR A 87 -4.01 0.71 10.69
CA THR A 87 -5.35 1.19 10.30
C THR A 87 -6.17 0.07 9.65
N GLY A 88 -5.55 -0.78 8.84
CA GLY A 88 -6.19 -1.96 8.25
C GLY A 88 -6.74 -2.94 9.31
N GLU A 89 -5.98 -3.16 10.37
CA GLU A 89 -6.35 -4.02 11.48
C GLU A 89 -7.42 -3.41 12.39
N ARG A 90 -7.16 -2.18 12.89
CA ARG A 90 -7.98 -1.55 13.93
C ARG A 90 -9.23 -0.84 13.38
N GLY A 91 -9.21 -0.45 12.12
CA GLY A 91 -10.31 0.29 11.47
C GLY A 91 -10.50 1.68 12.07
N VAL A 92 -9.43 2.34 12.53
CA VAL A 92 -9.42 3.68 13.12
C VAL A 92 -8.57 4.60 12.25
N VAL A 93 -9.04 5.82 12.02
CA VAL A 93 -8.30 6.84 11.27
C VAL A 93 -7.03 7.22 12.04
N LYS A 94 -5.89 7.23 11.35
CA LYS A 94 -4.64 7.81 11.85
C LYS A 94 -4.33 9.09 11.09
N VAL A 95 -3.90 10.12 11.80
CA VAL A 95 -3.37 11.38 11.26
C VAL A 95 -2.01 11.58 11.92
N ILE A 96 -0.97 11.65 11.13
CA ILE A 96 0.41 11.81 11.56
C ILE A 96 0.88 13.18 11.05
N PRO A 97 0.95 14.17 11.95
CA PRO A 97 1.33 15.54 11.57
C PRO A 97 2.79 15.63 11.11
N ASP A 98 3.67 14.86 11.73
CA ASP A 98 5.07 14.70 11.36
C ASP A 98 5.47 13.23 11.47
N VAL A 99 5.85 12.64 10.34
CA VAL A 99 6.23 11.22 10.29
C VAL A 99 7.56 10.93 10.99
N THR A 100 8.39 11.94 11.21
CA THR A 100 9.68 11.79 11.91
C THR A 100 9.48 11.58 13.42
N GLU A 101 8.33 11.99 13.95
CA GLU A 101 7.95 11.83 15.35
C GLU A 101 7.17 10.51 15.60
N ASP A 102 6.77 9.78 14.55
CA ASP A 102 6.03 8.53 14.68
C ASP A 102 6.95 7.30 14.56
N PRO A 103 7.28 6.63 15.67
CA PRO A 103 8.15 5.45 15.65
C PRO A 103 7.52 4.25 14.92
N THR A 104 6.23 4.31 14.61
CA THR A 104 5.51 3.25 13.88
C THR A 104 5.44 3.51 12.37
N TYR A 105 5.92 4.69 11.91
CA TYR A 105 5.92 5.03 10.49
C TYR A 105 6.79 4.07 9.69
N SER A 106 6.26 3.58 8.58
CA SER A 106 7.00 2.75 7.62
C SER A 106 7.34 3.58 6.39
N MET A 107 8.56 4.08 6.33
CA MET A 107 9.02 4.98 5.28
C MET A 107 9.01 4.30 3.91
N CYS A 108 8.13 4.79 3.01
CA CYS A 108 8.13 4.44 1.60
C CYS A 108 8.79 5.52 0.72
N PHE A 109 8.73 6.78 1.15
CA PHE A 109 9.36 7.93 0.49
C PHE A 109 10.06 8.82 1.49
N ARG A 110 11.25 9.31 1.14
CA ARG A 110 12.02 10.23 2.00
C ARG A 110 11.43 11.64 2.05
N GLU A 111 10.70 12.02 1.02
CA GLU A 111 10.08 13.34 0.86
C GLU A 111 8.86 13.53 1.75
N VAL A 112 8.25 12.44 2.22
CA VAL A 112 7.04 12.48 3.03
C VAL A 112 7.33 13.04 4.42
N LYS A 113 6.49 13.99 4.84
CA LYS A 113 6.55 14.65 6.15
C LYS A 113 5.30 14.46 6.98
N SER A 114 4.15 14.25 6.35
CA SER A 114 2.90 13.92 7.08
C SER A 114 2.09 12.87 6.32
N GLU A 115 1.27 12.12 7.06
CA GLU A 115 0.47 11.01 6.56
C GLU A 115 -0.92 11.03 7.17
N MET A 116 -1.94 10.65 6.41
CA MET A 116 -3.26 10.30 6.94
C MET A 116 -3.75 9.00 6.34
N VAL A 117 -4.13 8.05 7.20
CA VAL A 117 -4.68 6.76 6.79
C VAL A 117 -6.13 6.63 7.27
N VAL A 118 -7.04 6.41 6.32
CA VAL A 118 -8.48 6.35 6.56
C VAL A 118 -9.02 4.96 6.22
N PRO A 119 -9.68 4.24 7.13
CA PRO A 119 -10.21 2.91 6.86
C PRO A 119 -11.45 2.96 5.97
N ILE A 120 -11.50 2.05 5.00
CA ILE A 120 -12.69 1.75 4.19
C ILE A 120 -13.46 0.67 4.93
N LYS A 121 -14.59 1.03 5.55
CA LYS A 121 -15.36 0.13 6.42
C LYS A 121 -16.76 -0.12 5.91
N LEU A 122 -17.19 -1.37 6.00
CA LEU A 122 -18.58 -1.75 5.94
C LEU A 122 -19.02 -2.19 7.35
N VAL A 123 -19.87 -1.39 7.98
CA VAL A 123 -20.27 -1.55 9.38
C VAL A 123 -19.03 -1.61 10.29
N THR A 124 -18.71 -2.77 10.85
CA THR A 124 -17.53 -2.96 11.73
C THR A 124 -16.31 -3.51 11.00
N ARG A 125 -16.50 -4.10 9.81
CA ARG A 125 -15.42 -4.76 9.07
C ARG A 125 -14.61 -3.76 8.24
N THR A 126 -13.29 -3.73 8.44
CA THR A 126 -12.37 -3.02 7.55
C THR A 126 -12.19 -3.83 6.26
N MET A 127 -12.43 -3.20 5.12
CA MET A 127 -12.27 -3.78 3.79
C MET A 127 -10.98 -3.33 3.12
N GLY A 128 -10.43 -2.21 3.58
CA GLY A 128 -9.22 -1.60 3.06
C GLY A 128 -8.93 -0.28 3.74
N VAL A 129 -7.98 0.45 3.20
CA VAL A 129 -7.62 1.79 3.65
C VAL A 129 -7.36 2.71 2.47
N ILE A 130 -7.59 4.01 2.67
CA ILE A 130 -7.07 5.09 1.84
C ILE A 130 -5.88 5.65 2.61
N ASP A 131 -4.74 5.75 1.95
CA ASP A 131 -3.52 6.29 2.48
C ASP A 131 -3.14 7.53 1.67
N VAL A 132 -2.93 8.66 2.33
CA VAL A 132 -2.50 9.93 1.72
C VAL A 132 -1.26 10.45 2.42
N GLU A 133 -0.30 10.89 1.63
CA GLU A 133 0.98 11.39 2.09
C GLU A 133 1.26 12.79 1.52
N SER A 134 2.00 13.61 2.27
CA SER A 134 2.41 14.95 1.88
C SER A 134 3.89 15.19 2.18
N ASP A 135 4.53 15.97 1.31
CA ASP A 135 5.88 16.51 1.48
C ASP A 135 5.96 17.70 2.46
N ARG A 136 4.82 18.05 3.08
CA ARG A 136 4.70 19.10 4.11
C ARG A 136 4.25 18.48 5.42
N ALA A 137 4.82 18.94 6.52
CA ALA A 137 4.32 18.64 7.85
C ALA A 137 2.94 19.30 8.06
N ASN A 138 2.11 18.72 8.91
CA ASN A 138 0.77 19.23 9.26
C ASN A 138 -0.15 19.46 8.05
N ALA A 139 0.00 18.68 6.95
CA ALA A 139 -0.73 18.95 5.72
C ALA A 139 -2.22 18.55 5.79
N PHE A 140 -2.62 17.70 6.73
CA PHE A 140 -3.96 17.11 6.77
C PHE A 140 -4.81 17.67 7.90
N GLY A 141 -5.80 18.46 7.52
CA GLY A 141 -6.73 19.10 8.44
C GLY A 141 -8.07 18.37 8.61
N PRO A 142 -8.99 18.98 9.39
CA PRO A 142 -10.35 18.45 9.57
C PRO A 142 -11.12 18.28 8.25
N GLU A 143 -10.91 19.16 7.27
CA GLU A 143 -11.56 19.09 5.96
C GLU A 143 -11.12 17.82 5.20
N ASP A 144 -9.81 17.53 5.15
CA ASP A 144 -9.29 16.32 4.51
C ASP A 144 -9.83 15.06 5.18
N ARG A 145 -9.90 15.09 6.52
CA ARG A 145 -10.45 13.97 7.30
C ARG A 145 -11.92 13.72 6.97
N VAL A 146 -12.74 14.76 6.84
CA VAL A 146 -14.16 14.64 6.47
C VAL A 146 -14.30 14.14 5.03
N LEU A 147 -13.55 14.73 4.09
CA LEU A 147 -13.53 14.33 2.69
C LEU A 147 -13.18 12.86 2.54
N LEU A 148 -12.01 12.44 3.05
CA LEU A 148 -11.52 11.07 2.89
C LEU A 148 -12.41 10.04 3.61
N LYS A 149 -12.99 10.36 4.77
CA LYS A 149 -13.99 9.50 5.41
C LYS A 149 -15.26 9.35 4.56
N THR A 150 -15.67 10.39 3.85
CA THR A 150 -16.83 10.33 2.95
C THR A 150 -16.50 9.48 1.73
N VAL A 151 -15.34 9.69 1.11
CA VAL A 151 -14.85 8.85 0.01
C VAL A 151 -14.72 7.38 0.43
N ALA A 152 -14.19 7.11 1.62
CA ALA A 152 -14.10 5.75 2.15
C ALA A 152 -15.46 5.07 2.29
N LYS A 153 -16.52 5.81 2.71
CA LYS A 153 -17.89 5.29 2.73
C LYS A 153 -18.44 5.01 1.32
N MET A 154 -18.16 5.88 0.34
CA MET A 154 -18.55 5.67 -1.06
C MET A 154 -17.88 4.42 -1.63
N LEU A 155 -16.57 4.27 -1.39
CA LEU A 155 -15.82 3.09 -1.80
C LEU A 155 -16.32 1.82 -1.10
N ALA A 156 -16.65 1.85 0.18
CA ALA A 156 -17.20 0.70 0.89
C ALA A 156 -18.53 0.22 0.25
N ARG A 157 -19.42 1.15 -0.09
CA ARG A 157 -20.68 0.84 -0.80
C ARG A 157 -20.41 0.29 -2.21
N PHE A 158 -19.49 0.90 -2.93
CA PHE A 158 -19.11 0.45 -4.26
C PHE A 158 -18.51 -0.95 -4.24
N LEU A 159 -17.56 -1.20 -3.35
CA LEU A 159 -16.90 -2.49 -3.18
C LEU A 159 -17.85 -3.60 -2.73
N THR A 160 -18.94 -3.29 -2.02
CA THR A 160 -19.97 -4.27 -1.62
C THR A 160 -21.02 -4.52 -2.68
N SER A 161 -21.47 -3.50 -3.38
CA SER A 161 -22.52 -3.64 -4.40
C SER A 161 -22.04 -4.37 -5.66
N LYS A 162 -20.78 -4.22 -6.03
CA LYS A 162 -20.10 -4.90 -7.16
C LYS A 162 -18.83 -5.68 -6.76
N GLY A 163 -18.38 -5.51 -5.54
CA GLY A 163 -17.05 -5.89 -5.08
C GLY A 163 -16.89 -7.35 -4.68
N LYS A 164 -17.93 -8.17 -4.69
CA LYS A 164 -17.73 -9.63 -4.72
C LYS A 164 -16.78 -10.04 -5.86
N TYR A 165 -16.74 -9.25 -6.94
CA TYR A 165 -15.91 -9.50 -8.10
C TYR A 165 -14.46 -9.03 -7.92
N ILE A 166 -14.22 -7.82 -7.37
CA ILE A 166 -12.86 -7.27 -7.17
C ILE A 166 -12.15 -8.00 -6.04
N VAL A 167 -12.83 -8.21 -4.91
CA VAL A 167 -12.27 -8.98 -3.77
C VAL A 167 -12.07 -10.45 -4.15
N ARG A 168 -12.95 -11.04 -4.98
CA ARG A 168 -12.78 -12.39 -5.49
C ARG A 168 -11.59 -12.50 -6.44
N LYS A 169 -11.39 -11.55 -7.36
CA LYS A 169 -10.21 -11.55 -8.25
C LYS A 169 -8.90 -11.37 -7.49
N ALA A 170 -8.86 -10.51 -6.47
CA ALA A 170 -7.68 -10.37 -5.62
C ALA A 170 -7.37 -11.69 -4.90
N ARG A 171 -8.37 -12.38 -4.35
CA ARG A 171 -8.20 -13.70 -3.71
C ARG A 171 -7.79 -14.79 -4.71
N GLU A 172 -8.36 -14.81 -5.90
CA GLU A 172 -8.01 -15.77 -6.96
C GLU A 172 -6.59 -15.55 -7.48
N ALA A 173 -6.14 -14.28 -7.59
CA ALA A 173 -4.76 -13.95 -7.93
C ALA A 173 -3.77 -14.42 -6.85
N ASP A 174 -4.13 -14.26 -5.56
CA ASP A 174 -3.33 -14.74 -4.43
C ASP A 174 -3.24 -16.27 -4.38
N MET A 175 -4.36 -16.95 -4.61
CA MET A 175 -4.36 -18.43 -4.66
C MET A 175 -3.52 -18.98 -5.81
N ARG A 176 -3.44 -18.27 -6.94
CA ARG A 176 -2.56 -18.61 -8.06
C ARG A 176 -1.09 -18.32 -7.73
N ALA A 177 -0.78 -17.17 -7.14
CA ALA A 177 0.56 -16.81 -6.69
C ALA A 177 1.08 -17.75 -5.59
N GLY A 178 0.23 -18.13 -4.63
CA GLY A 178 0.57 -19.08 -3.58
C GLY A 178 0.84 -20.50 -4.11
N LYS A 179 0.18 -20.92 -5.19
CA LYS A 179 0.47 -22.22 -5.85
C LYS A 179 1.80 -22.22 -6.63
N THR A 180 2.26 -21.06 -7.09
CA THR A 180 3.58 -20.95 -7.75
C THR A 180 4.71 -20.83 -6.73
N ALA A 181 4.51 -20.15 -5.60
CA ALA A 181 5.48 -20.03 -4.51
C ALA A 181 5.69 -21.35 -3.72
N GLY A 182 4.69 -22.24 -3.69
CA GLY A 182 4.77 -23.54 -3.02
C GLY A 182 5.65 -24.59 -3.72
N LYS A 183 6.23 -24.27 -4.90
CA LYS A 183 7.21 -25.12 -5.59
C LYS A 183 8.67 -24.75 -5.32
N GLU A 184 8.95 -23.60 -4.75
CA GLU A 184 10.28 -23.25 -4.23
C GLU A 184 10.34 -23.65 -2.76
N LYS A 185 11.11 -24.70 -2.47
CA LYS A 185 11.35 -25.20 -1.11
C LYS A 185 11.88 -24.08 -0.24
N HIS A 186 11.11 -23.75 0.78
CA HIS A 186 11.44 -22.75 1.79
C HIS A 186 12.60 -23.28 2.65
N GLN A 187 13.85 -22.95 2.29
CA GLN A 187 14.98 -23.06 3.20
C GLN A 187 15.05 -21.79 4.05
N PRO A 188 14.99 -21.87 5.39
CA PRO A 188 15.09 -20.72 6.25
C PRO A 188 16.45 -20.02 6.06
N ALA A 189 16.44 -18.68 6.12
CA ALA A 189 17.63 -17.84 5.87
C ALA A 189 18.80 -18.15 6.83
N SER A 190 18.54 -18.76 7.99
CA SER A 190 19.54 -19.25 8.96
C SER A 190 20.40 -20.40 8.44
N GLU A 191 19.84 -21.32 7.66
CA GLU A 191 20.61 -22.45 7.11
C GLU A 191 21.52 -22.05 5.95
N ARG A 192 21.08 -21.11 5.10
CA ARG A 192 21.91 -20.56 4.00
C ARG A 192 23.15 -19.81 4.49
N ASN A 193 23.09 -19.19 5.66
CA ASN A 193 24.25 -18.51 6.25
C ASN A 193 25.22 -19.49 6.90
N LEU A 194 24.74 -20.59 7.48
CA LEU A 194 25.57 -21.63 8.07
C LEU A 194 26.36 -22.43 7.02
N GLU A 195 25.75 -22.77 5.88
CA GLU A 195 26.45 -23.43 4.79
C GLU A 195 27.55 -22.57 4.14
N LYS A 196 27.26 -21.26 3.95
CA LYS A 196 28.27 -20.31 3.43
C LYS A 196 29.44 -20.10 4.41
N MET A 197 29.18 -20.09 5.71
CA MET A 197 30.24 -19.98 6.73
C MET A 197 31.04 -21.26 6.86
N SER A 198 30.45 -22.45 6.72
CA SER A 198 31.17 -23.72 6.74
C SER A 198 32.05 -23.94 5.49
N ALA A 199 31.57 -23.54 4.30
CA ALA A 199 32.32 -23.60 3.06
C ALA A 199 33.54 -22.63 3.07
N SER A 200 33.37 -21.40 3.58
CA SER A 200 34.47 -20.43 3.68
C SER A 200 35.54 -20.86 4.68
N ARG A 201 35.14 -21.56 5.76
CA ARG A 201 36.08 -22.04 6.79
C ARG A 201 36.90 -23.25 6.29
N SER A 202 36.32 -24.14 5.49
CA SER A 202 37.04 -25.27 4.88
C SER A 202 38.05 -24.82 3.81
N GLU A 203 37.74 -23.74 3.08
CA GLU A 203 38.65 -23.18 2.08
C GLU A 203 39.82 -22.41 2.71
N SER A 204 39.60 -21.70 3.82
CA SER A 204 40.65 -21.05 4.59
C SER A 204 41.62 -22.05 5.22
N VAL A 205 41.11 -23.18 5.73
CA VAL A 205 41.96 -24.25 6.31
C VAL A 205 42.77 -24.94 5.22
N ARG A 206 42.22 -25.18 4.04
CA ARG A 206 42.98 -25.77 2.91
C ARG A 206 44.10 -24.85 2.39
N LYS A 207 43.91 -23.54 2.38
CA LYS A 207 44.94 -22.58 2.01
C LYS A 207 46.05 -22.45 3.06
N ALA A 208 45.73 -22.62 4.35
CA ALA A 208 46.71 -22.61 5.42
C ALA A 208 47.60 -23.85 5.45
N VAL A 209 47.07 -25.02 5.04
CA VAL A 209 47.86 -26.29 4.98
C VAL A 209 48.71 -26.40 3.72
N ALA A 210 48.40 -25.65 2.66
CA ALA A 210 49.19 -25.61 1.42
C ALA A 210 50.38 -24.65 1.40
N GLY A 211 50.61 -23.91 2.47
CA GLY A 211 51.57 -22.79 2.57
C GLY A 211 52.85 -23.08 3.32
N GLU A 212 53.16 -24.33 3.70
CA GLU A 212 54.45 -24.67 4.35
C GLU A 212 55.29 -25.61 3.48
N ASN A 213 56.26 -25.05 2.82
CA ASN A 213 57.58 -25.69 2.76
C ASN A 213 58.67 -24.62 2.64
N PRO A 214 59.51 -24.49 3.67
CA PRO A 214 60.71 -23.68 3.58
C PRO A 214 61.95 -24.56 3.35
N ARG A 215 62.80 -24.12 2.48
CA ARG A 215 64.24 -24.33 2.46
C ARG A 215 64.79 -25.72 2.12
N ALA A 216 65.50 -25.76 1.05
CA ALA A 216 66.93 -26.03 1.04
C ALA A 216 67.59 -25.25 -0.08
#